data_cb113aa22d122a465190c40a22b21200
#
_entry.id   cb113aa22d122a465190c40a22b21200
#
_cell.length_a   1.000
_cell.length_b   1.000
_cell.length_c   1.000
_cell.angle_alpha   90.00
_cell.angle_beta   90.00
_cell.angle_gamma   90.00
#
_symmetry.space_group_name_H-M   'P 1'
#
loop_
_entity.id
_entity.type
_entity.pdbx_description
1 polymer ?
#
loop_
_entity_poly.entity_id
_entity_poly.type
_entity_poly.pdbx_seq_one_letter_code
_entity_poly.pdbx_strand_id
1 'polypeptide(L)'
;MPPKKKTHEVTLALEAGNAAMVDLGKMLGQTGANMRAVKLEYDEATSKQRGEIIPVVVSVFEDRSHALVYKTPPTSFLIRKALGIQSGASNPLTQTVGTLSQAQIKEIAERKLPDLNANDIDAAIKVVGGTARSMGVKVA
;
A
#
# COMPACT_ATOMS: atom_id res chain seq x y z
N MET A 1 -1.72 32.52 -1.72
CA MET A 1 -1.59 32.09 -0.30
C MET A 1 -0.25 31.42 -0.11
N PRO A 2 0.47 31.75 0.96
CA PRO A 2 1.70 31.04 1.26
C PRO A 2 1.37 29.54 1.48
N PRO A 3 2.24 28.63 1.06
CA PRO A 3 2.02 27.22 1.26
C PRO A 3 1.96 26.90 2.76
N LYS A 4 0.95 26.15 3.17
CA LYS A 4 0.82 25.69 4.55
C LYS A 4 1.98 24.77 4.90
N LYS A 5 2.56 24.96 6.08
CA LYS A 5 3.62 24.07 6.56
C LYS A 5 3.03 22.73 7.01
N LYS A 6 3.61 21.66 6.52
CA LYS A 6 3.33 20.32 7.03
C LYS A 6 3.95 20.16 8.43
N THR A 7 3.14 19.76 9.39
CA THR A 7 3.63 19.44 10.74
C THR A 7 3.92 17.95 10.87
N HIS A 8 3.08 17.11 10.27
CA HIS A 8 3.20 15.65 10.32
C HIS A 8 2.84 15.04 8.97
N GLU A 9 3.49 13.94 8.66
CA GLU A 9 3.17 13.11 7.50
C GLU A 9 3.22 11.65 7.92
N VAL A 10 2.11 10.93 7.74
CA VAL A 10 1.97 9.54 8.16
C VAL A 10 1.45 8.71 7.00
N THR A 11 2.08 7.58 6.76
CA THR A 11 1.61 6.60 5.76
C THR A 11 0.85 5.49 6.46
N LEU A 12 -0.39 5.25 6.03
CA LEU A 12 -1.28 4.24 6.57
C LEU A 12 -1.63 3.22 5.49
N ALA A 13 -1.61 1.95 5.83
CA ALA A 13 -2.14 0.88 4.97
C ALA A 13 -3.50 0.44 5.52
N LEU A 14 -4.57 0.85 4.87
CA LEU A 14 -5.95 0.62 5.32
C LEU A 14 -6.72 -0.21 4.28
N GLU A 15 -7.74 -0.92 4.75
CA GLU A 15 -8.66 -1.61 3.84
C GLU A 15 -9.52 -0.61 3.07
N ALA A 16 -9.61 -0.79 1.76
CA ALA A 16 -10.40 0.08 0.90
C ALA A 16 -11.88 0.01 1.24
N GLY A 17 -12.49 1.16 1.45
CA GLY A 17 -13.90 1.30 1.78
C GLY A 17 -14.30 0.89 3.19
N ASN A 18 -13.34 0.49 4.02
CA ASN A 18 -13.59 0.09 5.41
C ASN A 18 -12.38 0.37 6.31
N ALA A 19 -11.94 1.62 6.36
CA ALA A 19 -10.83 2.02 7.21
C ALA A 19 -11.15 1.84 8.70
N ALA A 20 -10.27 1.16 9.43
CA ALA A 20 -10.44 0.93 10.86
C ALA A 20 -10.16 2.19 11.66
N MET A 21 -11.13 2.64 12.47
CA MET A 21 -10.98 3.81 13.35
C MET A 21 -9.85 3.63 14.38
N VAL A 22 -9.62 2.39 14.81
CA VAL A 22 -8.55 2.08 15.76
C VAL A 22 -7.18 2.37 15.18
N ASP A 23 -6.94 1.99 13.94
CA ASP A 23 -5.68 2.24 13.26
C ASP A 23 -5.46 3.74 13.00
N LEU A 24 -6.52 4.44 12.59
CA LEU A 24 -6.49 5.90 12.45
C LEU A 24 -6.19 6.58 13.79
N GLY A 25 -6.81 6.12 14.87
CA GLY A 25 -6.59 6.66 16.21
C GLY A 25 -5.15 6.48 16.69
N LYS A 26 -4.55 5.32 16.45
CA LYS A 26 -3.16 5.05 16.82
C LYS A 26 -2.17 5.95 16.08
N MET A 27 -2.39 6.16 14.80
CA MET A 27 -1.45 6.85 13.93
C MET A 27 -1.68 8.36 13.86
N LEU A 28 -2.93 8.80 13.90
CA LEU A 28 -3.30 10.21 13.75
C LEU A 28 -3.68 10.90 15.06
N GLY A 29 -3.88 10.16 16.14
CA GLY A 29 -4.30 10.73 17.43
C GLY A 29 -3.34 11.80 17.95
N GLN A 30 -2.05 11.64 17.73
CA GLN A 30 -1.01 12.59 18.16
C GLN A 30 -0.90 13.81 17.27
N THR A 31 -1.41 13.74 16.03
CA THR A 31 -1.28 14.82 15.05
C THR A 31 -2.36 15.90 15.20
N GLY A 32 -3.43 15.61 15.92
CA GLY A 32 -4.58 16.50 16.07
C GLY A 32 -5.49 16.58 14.85
N ALA A 33 -5.30 15.72 13.85
CA ALA A 33 -6.15 15.67 12.67
C ALA A 33 -7.54 15.10 12.99
N ASN A 34 -8.55 15.50 12.21
CA ASN A 34 -9.91 14.97 12.34
C ASN A 34 -10.01 13.57 11.72
N MET A 35 -9.91 12.55 12.55
CA MET A 35 -9.94 11.13 12.12
C MET A 35 -11.22 10.74 11.39
N ARG A 36 -12.36 11.29 11.77
CA ARG A 36 -13.66 11.01 11.11
C ARG A 36 -13.68 11.54 9.68
N ALA A 37 -13.19 12.76 9.48
CA ALA A 37 -13.11 13.36 8.15
C ALA A 37 -12.14 12.58 7.25
N VAL A 38 -11.00 12.17 7.76
CA VAL A 38 -10.03 11.33 7.06
C VAL A 38 -10.66 9.99 6.66
N LYS A 39 -11.35 9.34 7.59
CA LYS A 39 -12.03 8.07 7.32
C LYS A 39 -13.07 8.20 6.22
N LEU A 40 -13.96 9.19 6.31
CA LEU A 40 -15.01 9.40 5.33
C LEU A 40 -14.44 9.65 3.93
N GLU A 41 -13.47 10.55 3.84
CA GLU A 41 -12.80 10.86 2.57
C GLU A 41 -12.08 9.63 1.97
N TYR A 42 -11.40 8.86 2.80
CA TYR A 42 -10.75 7.62 2.38
C TYR A 42 -11.77 6.58 1.91
N ASP A 43 -12.82 6.33 2.67
CA ASP A 43 -13.85 5.34 2.33
C ASP A 43 -14.58 5.72 1.03
N GLU A 44 -14.88 6.98 0.82
CA GLU A 44 -15.48 7.47 -0.44
C GLU A 44 -14.55 7.28 -1.62
N ALA A 45 -13.30 7.68 -1.48
CA ALA A 45 -12.31 7.61 -2.57
C ALA A 45 -11.96 6.16 -2.94
N THR A 46 -11.97 5.25 -1.99
CA THR A 46 -11.59 3.84 -2.19
C THR A 46 -12.77 2.89 -2.29
N SER A 47 -14.00 3.38 -2.27
CA SER A 47 -15.22 2.56 -2.30
C SER A 47 -15.29 1.60 -3.50
N LYS A 48 -14.73 2.00 -4.64
CA LYS A 48 -14.69 1.18 -5.86
C LYS A 48 -13.64 0.06 -5.81
N GLN A 49 -12.74 0.09 -4.85
CA GLN A 49 -11.62 -0.85 -4.70
C GLN A 49 -11.74 -1.69 -3.45
N ARG A 50 -12.96 -1.95 -3.00
CA ARG A 50 -13.21 -2.79 -1.81
C ARG A 50 -12.53 -4.14 -1.93
N GLY A 51 -12.01 -4.62 -0.80
CA GLY A 51 -11.27 -5.88 -0.73
C GLY A 51 -9.78 -5.75 -1.02
N GLU A 52 -9.29 -4.55 -1.29
CA GLU A 52 -7.87 -4.27 -1.46
C GLU A 52 -7.35 -3.40 -0.32
N ILE A 53 -6.06 -3.51 -0.04
CA ILE A 53 -5.38 -2.61 0.90
C ILE A 53 -4.81 -1.45 0.09
N ILE A 54 -5.30 -0.24 0.34
CA ILE A 54 -4.84 0.96 -0.35
C ILE A 54 -4.04 1.81 0.65
N PRO A 55 -2.72 1.92 0.48
CA PRO A 55 -1.92 2.82 1.29
C PRO A 55 -2.31 4.28 1.02
N VAL A 56 -2.39 5.06 2.07
CA VAL A 56 -2.64 6.49 1.99
C VAL A 56 -1.60 7.26 2.79
N VAL A 57 -1.09 8.33 2.21
CA VAL A 57 -0.23 9.29 2.91
C VAL A 57 -1.09 10.42 3.40
N VAL A 58 -1.19 10.57 4.72
CA VAL A 58 -1.91 11.65 5.38
C VAL A 58 -0.92 12.73 5.76
N SER A 59 -1.05 13.89 5.16
CA SER A 59 -0.26 15.07 5.52
C SER A 59 -1.11 15.99 6.40
N VAL A 60 -0.61 16.33 7.59
CA VAL A 60 -1.27 17.21 8.55
C VAL A 60 -0.55 18.54 8.56
N PHE A 61 -1.29 19.63 8.45
CA PHE A 61 -0.78 20.99 8.42
C PHE A 61 -0.93 21.69 9.79
N GLU A 62 -0.30 22.85 9.95
CA GLU A 62 -0.34 23.65 11.19
C GLU A 62 -1.75 24.03 11.62
N ASP A 63 -2.67 24.21 10.68
CA ASP A 63 -4.08 24.55 10.93
C ASP A 63 -4.96 23.33 11.22
N ARG A 64 -4.35 22.16 11.42
CA ARG A 64 -5.01 20.85 11.61
C ARG A 64 -5.79 20.34 10.40
N SER A 65 -5.64 20.99 9.25
CA SER A 65 -6.15 20.45 8.00
C SER A 65 -5.32 19.24 7.55
N HIS A 66 -5.88 18.42 6.69
CA HIS A 66 -5.21 17.24 6.16
C HIS A 66 -5.29 17.20 4.64
N ALA A 67 -4.33 16.50 4.04
CA ALA A 67 -4.35 16.15 2.63
C ALA A 67 -4.06 14.65 2.50
N LEU A 68 -4.78 13.98 1.62
CA LEU A 68 -4.63 12.54 1.38
C LEU A 68 -4.04 12.30 0.00
N VAL A 69 -3.03 11.45 -0.05
CA VAL A 69 -2.45 10.95 -1.30
C VAL A 69 -2.57 9.43 -1.31
N TYR A 70 -3.30 8.90 -2.28
CA TYR A 70 -3.52 7.45 -2.40
C TYR A 70 -2.41 6.82 -3.24
N LYS A 71 -1.94 5.66 -2.80
CA LYS A 71 -0.94 4.87 -3.50
C LYS A 71 -1.53 3.56 -4.01
N THR A 72 -0.78 2.87 -4.84
CA THR A 72 -1.15 1.52 -5.29
C THR A 72 -1.06 0.52 -4.15
N PRO A 73 -1.80 -0.61 -4.19
CA PRO A 73 -1.72 -1.64 -3.16
C PRO A 73 -0.27 -2.11 -2.93
N PRO A 74 0.09 -2.53 -1.69
CA PRO A 74 1.42 -3.03 -1.42
C PRO A 74 1.78 -4.22 -2.32
N THR A 75 3.03 -4.30 -2.74
CA THR A 75 3.52 -5.39 -3.60
C THR A 75 3.27 -6.75 -2.98
N SER A 76 3.51 -6.88 -1.67
CA SER A 76 3.24 -8.13 -0.93
C SER A 76 1.77 -8.55 -0.98
N PHE A 77 0.85 -7.60 -0.89
CA PHE A 77 -0.58 -7.86 -1.01
C PHE A 77 -0.95 -8.36 -2.42
N LEU A 78 -0.42 -7.72 -3.45
CA LEU A 78 -0.65 -8.10 -4.84
C LEU A 78 -0.12 -9.51 -5.13
N ILE A 79 1.05 -9.86 -4.60
CA ILE A 79 1.63 -11.20 -4.73
C ILE A 79 0.76 -12.24 -4.05
N ARG A 80 0.31 -11.99 -2.83
CA ARG A 80 -0.58 -12.92 -2.11
C ARG A 80 -1.91 -13.10 -2.84
N LYS A 81 -2.47 -12.04 -3.37
CA LYS A 81 -3.71 -12.07 -4.14
C LYS A 81 -3.55 -12.88 -5.43
N ALA A 82 -2.45 -12.71 -6.14
CA ALA A 82 -2.16 -13.44 -7.38
C ALA A 82 -2.00 -14.95 -7.15
N LEU A 83 -1.44 -15.34 -6.01
CA LEU A 83 -1.24 -16.73 -5.62
C LEU A 83 -2.42 -17.34 -4.83
N GLY A 84 -3.36 -16.51 -4.38
CA GLY A 84 -4.48 -16.95 -3.54
C GLY A 84 -4.08 -17.41 -2.14
N ILE A 85 -2.97 -16.93 -1.61
CA ILE A 85 -2.47 -17.25 -0.26
C ILE A 85 -2.76 -16.13 0.73
N GLN A 86 -2.89 -16.48 2.02
CA GLN A 86 -3.16 -15.50 3.07
C GLN A 86 -1.89 -14.84 3.62
N SER A 87 -0.80 -15.57 3.67
CA SER A 87 0.47 -15.07 4.18
C SER A 87 1.65 -15.64 3.42
N GLY A 88 2.78 -14.95 3.48
CA GLY A 88 4.05 -15.45 2.97
C GLY A 88 4.66 -16.55 3.85
N ALA A 89 5.83 -17.05 3.48
CA ALA A 89 6.54 -18.07 4.26
C ALA A 89 7.03 -17.49 5.60
N SER A 90 6.93 -18.28 6.65
CA SER A 90 7.52 -17.94 7.96
C SER A 90 9.04 -17.94 7.91
N ASN A 91 9.62 -18.80 7.10
CA ASN A 91 11.06 -18.83 6.83
C ASN A 91 11.32 -18.87 5.31
N PRO A 92 11.45 -17.71 4.65
CA PRO A 92 11.56 -17.64 3.20
C PRO A 92 12.87 -18.25 2.65
N LEU A 93 13.88 -18.45 3.49
CA LEU A 93 15.13 -19.10 3.08
C LEU A 93 14.96 -20.60 2.82
N THR A 94 14.07 -21.26 3.56
CA THR A 94 13.88 -22.71 3.52
C THR A 94 12.51 -23.13 2.99
N GLN A 95 11.51 -22.24 3.05
CA GLN A 95 10.14 -22.54 2.63
C GLN A 95 9.76 -21.77 1.37
N THR A 96 9.11 -22.46 0.44
CA THR A 96 8.51 -21.84 -0.74
C THR A 96 7.00 -22.04 -0.68
N VAL A 97 6.24 -20.94 -0.67
CA VAL A 97 4.77 -20.96 -0.57
C VAL A 97 4.06 -20.90 -1.93
N GLY A 98 4.79 -20.59 -2.98
CA GLY A 98 4.23 -20.51 -4.32
C GLY A 98 5.26 -20.09 -5.37
N THR A 99 4.82 -20.08 -6.62
CA THR A 99 5.64 -19.64 -7.75
C THR A 99 4.81 -18.66 -8.60
N LEU A 100 5.37 -17.48 -8.88
CA LEU A 100 4.77 -16.52 -9.79
C LEU A 100 5.18 -16.82 -11.24
N SER A 101 4.21 -16.83 -12.14
CA SER A 101 4.48 -16.88 -13.57
C SER A 101 4.99 -15.53 -14.08
N GLN A 102 5.64 -15.52 -15.24
CA GLN A 102 6.10 -14.28 -15.88
C GLN A 102 4.95 -13.31 -16.16
N ALA A 103 3.78 -13.81 -16.55
CA ALA A 103 2.60 -13.00 -16.79
C ALA A 103 2.09 -12.33 -15.51
N GLN A 104 2.04 -13.07 -14.40
CA GLN A 104 1.58 -12.55 -13.11
C GLN A 104 2.53 -11.47 -12.57
N ILE A 105 3.83 -11.71 -12.65
CA ILE A 105 4.81 -10.73 -12.15
C ILE A 105 4.80 -9.44 -12.99
N LYS A 106 4.60 -9.58 -14.30
CA LYS A 106 4.47 -8.43 -15.21
C LYS A 106 3.23 -7.59 -14.90
N GLU A 107 2.10 -8.24 -14.66
CA GLU A 107 0.85 -7.56 -14.28
C GLU A 107 1.01 -6.79 -12.96
N ILE A 108 1.62 -7.40 -11.96
CA ILE A 108 1.90 -6.75 -10.68
C ILE A 108 2.84 -5.55 -10.87
N ALA A 109 3.90 -5.72 -11.68
CA ALA A 109 4.86 -4.67 -11.98
C ALA A 109 4.21 -3.48 -12.70
N GLU A 110 3.35 -3.72 -13.67
CA GLU A 110 2.60 -2.68 -14.39
C GLU A 110 1.69 -1.89 -13.45
N ARG A 111 0.98 -2.58 -12.57
CA ARG A 111 0.10 -1.94 -11.60
C ARG A 111 0.86 -1.10 -10.57
N LYS A 112 2.06 -1.54 -10.18
CA LYS A 112 2.90 -0.87 -9.20
C LYS A 112 3.80 0.21 -9.79
N LEU A 113 4.00 0.23 -11.09
CA LEU A 113 4.92 1.12 -11.79
C LEU A 113 4.78 2.60 -11.43
N PRO A 114 3.56 3.19 -11.27
CA PRO A 114 3.41 4.59 -10.88
C PRO A 114 4.04 4.96 -9.54
N ASP A 115 4.14 4.00 -8.60
CA ASP A 115 4.71 4.23 -7.27
C ASP A 115 6.18 3.79 -7.16
N LEU A 116 6.72 3.15 -8.19
CA LEU A 116 8.09 2.66 -8.20
C LEU A 116 9.05 3.69 -8.82
N ASN A 117 10.28 3.69 -8.33
CA ASN A 117 11.38 4.45 -8.91
C ASN A 117 12.08 3.62 -10.01
N ALA A 118 11.32 2.93 -10.83
CA ALA A 118 11.78 2.14 -11.94
C ALA A 118 11.60 2.90 -13.27
N ASN A 119 12.61 2.87 -14.13
CA ASN A 119 12.58 3.59 -15.40
C ASN A 119 11.74 2.86 -16.46
N ASP A 120 11.65 1.53 -16.36
CA ASP A 120 10.93 0.68 -17.32
C ASP A 120 10.27 -0.50 -16.59
N ILE A 121 9.50 -1.28 -17.37
CA ILE A 121 8.79 -2.45 -16.83
C ILE A 121 9.75 -3.56 -16.41
N ASP A 122 10.87 -3.74 -17.08
CA ASP A 122 11.85 -4.77 -16.75
C ASP A 122 12.49 -4.50 -15.39
N ALA A 123 12.81 -3.25 -15.08
CA ALA A 123 13.28 -2.83 -13.77
C ALA A 123 12.21 -3.05 -12.70
N ALA A 124 10.95 -2.73 -13.00
CA ALA A 124 9.82 -2.96 -12.09
C ALA A 124 9.63 -4.47 -11.80
N ILE A 125 9.75 -5.32 -12.79
CA ILE A 125 9.69 -6.78 -12.64
C ILE A 125 10.77 -7.29 -11.67
N LYS A 126 11.98 -6.77 -11.76
CA LYS A 126 13.08 -7.12 -10.84
C LYS A 126 12.78 -6.71 -9.41
N VAL A 127 12.21 -5.51 -9.21
CA VAL A 127 11.82 -5.01 -7.88
C VAL A 127 10.74 -5.91 -7.27
N VAL A 128 9.71 -6.25 -8.03
CA VAL A 128 8.63 -7.15 -7.59
C VAL A 128 9.17 -8.55 -7.31
N GLY A 129 10.06 -9.05 -8.15
CA GLY A 129 10.71 -10.35 -7.96
C GLY A 129 11.52 -10.44 -6.68
N GLY A 130 12.22 -9.35 -6.31
CA GLY A 130 12.93 -9.25 -5.03
C GLY A 130 11.99 -9.33 -3.83
N THR A 131 10.85 -8.62 -3.88
CA THR A 131 9.81 -8.69 -2.85
C THR A 131 9.22 -10.10 -2.74
N ALA A 132 8.92 -10.74 -3.87
CA ALA A 132 8.43 -12.12 -3.91
C ALA A 132 9.40 -13.09 -3.26
N ARG A 133 10.69 -12.96 -3.57
CA ARG A 133 11.74 -13.79 -2.97
C ARG A 133 11.78 -13.63 -1.45
N SER A 134 11.63 -12.41 -0.94
CA SER A 134 11.60 -12.13 0.51
C SER A 134 10.40 -12.77 1.21
N MET A 135 9.35 -13.09 0.47
CA MET A 135 8.13 -13.74 0.97
C MET A 135 8.17 -15.28 0.83
N GLY A 136 9.23 -15.85 0.30
CA GLY A 136 9.31 -17.27 -0.01
C GLY A 136 8.55 -17.66 -1.28
N VAL A 137 8.39 -16.74 -2.22
CA VAL A 137 7.76 -16.98 -3.52
C VAL A 137 8.83 -17.04 -4.59
N LYS A 138 8.84 -18.10 -5.38
CA LYS A 138 9.73 -18.23 -6.53
C LYS A 138 9.17 -17.49 -7.74
N VAL A 139 10.06 -17.00 -8.57
CA VAL A 139 9.73 -16.39 -9.86
C VAL A 139 10.13 -17.35 -10.96
N ALA A 140 9.17 -17.69 -11.80
CA ALA A 140 9.41 -18.56 -12.93
C ALA A 140 10.21 -17.86 -14.04
#